data_e9c442e20efde7f6885db2d785852560
#
_entry.id   e9c442e20efde7f6885db2d785852560
#
_cell.length_a   1.000
_cell.length_b   1.000
_cell.length_c   1.000
_cell.angle_alpha   90.00
_cell.angle_beta   90.00
_cell.angle_gamma   90.00
#
_symmetry.space_group_name_H-M   'P 1'
#
loop_
_entity.id
_entity.type
_entity.pdbx_description
1 polymer ?
#
loop_
_entity_poly.entity_id
_entity_poly.type
_entity_poly.pdbx_seq_one_letter_code
_entity_poly.pdbx_strand_id
1 'polypeptide(L)'
;MKRLGMLTRTTVSVLILGGALPTGDAVAQQKSLKEQLVGTWVYVSSTSTRADGSKTDRPNLKGIVIYTSDGHFAFVSVRTDLPKLASPDRARATAEEARAVVEGSIAYYGTYSVNEVDKVITPKVEGSTFANLIGSDQKRIITSL
;
A
#
# COMPACT_ATOMS: atom_id res chain seq x y z
N MET A 1 -6.65 13.52 24.14
CA MET A 1 -6.08 13.96 25.44
C MET A 1 -6.54 12.99 26.50
N LYS A 2 -5.68 12.10 26.97
CA LYS A 2 -5.97 11.18 28.09
C LYS A 2 -5.18 11.68 29.29
N ARG A 3 -5.88 11.99 30.39
CA ARG A 3 -5.29 12.43 31.66
C ARG A 3 -4.98 11.24 32.54
N LEU A 4 -3.81 11.26 33.15
CA LEU A 4 -3.26 10.33 34.12
C LEU A 4 -3.87 10.65 35.49
N GLY A 5 -4.44 9.67 36.16
CA GLY A 5 -4.92 9.77 37.54
C GLY A 5 -4.09 8.84 38.45
N MET A 6 -3.73 9.38 39.59
CA MET A 6 -2.69 8.96 40.51
C MET A 6 -3.14 7.92 41.54
N LEU A 7 -2.22 7.08 41.93
CA LEU A 7 -2.07 6.06 42.98
C LEU A 7 -3.05 6.05 44.16
N THR A 8 -3.40 4.82 44.56
CA THR A 8 -3.48 4.48 46.01
C THR A 8 -2.93 3.05 46.20
N ARG A 9 -1.89 2.91 47.01
CA ARG A 9 -1.28 1.65 47.45
C ARG A 9 -2.17 1.02 48.52
N THR A 10 -2.58 -0.23 48.30
CA THR A 10 -3.07 -1.10 49.39
C THR A 10 -2.30 -2.41 49.29
N THR A 11 -1.46 -2.66 50.28
CA THR A 11 -0.69 -3.88 50.45
C THR A 11 -1.61 -4.95 51.03
N VAL A 12 -1.92 -5.98 50.25
CA VAL A 12 -2.53 -7.22 50.75
C VAL A 12 -1.53 -8.35 50.49
N SER A 13 -0.96 -8.91 51.58
CA SER A 13 -0.11 -10.10 51.53
C SER A 13 -1.00 -11.31 51.40
N VAL A 14 -0.98 -11.97 50.23
CA VAL A 14 -1.56 -13.30 50.03
C VAL A 14 -0.47 -14.33 49.85
N LEU A 15 -0.37 -15.26 50.77
CA LEU A 15 0.44 -16.46 50.61
C LEU A 15 -0.12 -17.29 49.46
N ILE A 16 0.63 -17.49 48.38
CA ILE A 16 0.25 -18.39 47.29
C ILE A 16 1.08 -19.66 47.38
N LEU A 17 0.39 -20.78 47.64
CA LEU A 17 0.91 -22.13 47.44
C LEU A 17 1.35 -22.32 45.97
N GLY A 18 2.56 -22.90 45.82
CA GLY A 18 3.15 -23.16 44.50
C GLY A 18 2.29 -24.11 43.66
N GLY A 19 1.79 -23.56 42.56
CA GLY A 19 1.36 -24.30 41.39
C GLY A 19 2.24 -23.83 40.23
N ALA A 20 3.11 -24.70 39.72
CA ALA A 20 3.86 -24.45 38.50
C ALA A 20 2.87 -24.36 37.34
N LEU A 21 2.50 -23.15 36.96
CA LEU A 21 1.84 -22.91 35.67
C LEU A 21 2.88 -23.09 34.56
N PRO A 22 2.59 -23.83 33.49
CA PRO A 22 3.46 -23.83 32.33
C PRO A 22 3.51 -22.40 31.81
N THR A 23 4.65 -21.75 31.92
CA THR A 23 4.96 -20.52 31.20
C THR A 23 5.10 -20.90 29.73
N GLY A 24 3.99 -21.04 29.05
CA GLY A 24 3.97 -21.03 27.61
C GLY A 24 4.40 -19.63 27.20
N ASP A 25 5.66 -19.47 26.77
CA ASP A 25 6.09 -18.31 26.04
C ASP A 25 5.14 -18.15 24.87
N ALA A 26 4.22 -17.20 24.97
CA ALA A 26 3.45 -16.74 23.83
C ALA A 26 4.45 -16.04 22.90
N VAL A 27 5.16 -16.83 22.10
CA VAL A 27 5.92 -16.31 20.96
C VAL A 27 4.90 -15.60 20.10
N ALA A 28 4.87 -14.28 20.18
CA ALA A 28 4.04 -13.46 19.32
C ALA A 28 4.40 -13.84 17.89
N GLN A 29 3.52 -14.58 17.22
CA GLN A 29 3.75 -15.06 15.87
C GLN A 29 3.93 -13.83 14.98
N GLN A 30 5.14 -13.65 14.49
CA GLN A 30 5.47 -12.55 13.60
C GLN A 30 4.58 -12.68 12.35
N LYS A 31 3.80 -11.63 12.05
CA LYS A 31 2.94 -11.62 10.86
C LYS A 31 3.78 -11.84 9.61
N SER A 32 3.29 -12.66 8.71
CA SER A 32 3.89 -12.82 7.38
C SER A 32 3.93 -11.49 6.63
N LEU A 33 4.80 -11.37 5.66
CA LEU A 33 4.87 -10.17 4.80
C LEU A 33 3.53 -9.92 4.09
N LYS A 34 2.87 -10.99 3.64
CA LYS A 34 1.54 -10.90 3.04
C LYS A 34 0.52 -10.29 4.01
N GLU A 35 0.48 -10.74 5.27
CA GLU A 35 -0.42 -10.19 6.28
C GLU A 35 -0.12 -8.73 6.63
N GLN A 36 1.16 -8.35 6.63
CA GLN A 36 1.58 -6.97 6.88
C GLN A 36 1.19 -6.04 5.74
N LEU A 37 1.18 -6.53 4.49
CA LEU A 37 0.79 -5.77 3.31
C LEU A 37 -0.70 -5.47 3.23
N VAL A 38 -1.56 -6.32 3.80
CA VAL A 38 -3.02 -6.12 3.73
C VAL A 38 -3.41 -4.76 4.30
N GLY A 39 -4.09 -3.97 3.48
CA GLY A 39 -4.52 -2.62 3.84
C GLY A 39 -4.41 -1.62 2.70
N THR A 40 -4.57 -0.36 3.06
CA THR A 40 -4.46 0.77 2.13
C THR A 40 -3.17 1.54 2.39
N TRP A 41 -2.36 1.67 1.35
CA TRP A 41 -1.08 2.37 1.37
C TRP A 41 -1.18 3.64 0.53
N VAL A 42 -0.76 4.75 1.11
CA VAL A 42 -0.77 6.06 0.44
C VAL A 42 0.57 6.28 -0.24
N TYR A 43 0.54 6.77 -1.48
CA TYR A 43 1.73 7.18 -2.20
C TYR A 43 2.42 8.36 -1.51
N VAL A 44 3.71 8.24 -1.26
CA VAL A 44 4.53 9.30 -0.66
C VAL A 44 5.43 9.93 -1.73
N SER A 45 6.22 9.13 -2.41
CA SER A 45 7.15 9.60 -3.45
C SER A 45 7.59 8.45 -4.35
N SER A 46 8.05 8.77 -5.55
CA SER A 46 8.77 7.83 -6.39
C SER A 46 9.83 8.53 -7.24
N THR A 47 10.90 7.81 -7.49
CA THR A 47 11.94 8.19 -8.43
C THR A 47 12.01 7.12 -9.51
N SER A 48 11.84 7.50 -10.77
CA SER A 48 12.03 6.60 -11.91
C SER A 48 13.46 6.69 -12.40
N THR A 49 14.13 5.55 -12.59
CA THR A 49 15.45 5.48 -13.20
C THR A 49 15.29 4.91 -14.61
N ARG A 50 15.78 5.62 -15.61
CA ARG A 50 15.80 5.18 -17.01
C ARG A 50 16.98 4.25 -17.27
N ALA A 51 16.97 3.59 -18.42
CA ALA A 51 18.04 2.69 -18.84
C ALA A 51 19.41 3.39 -18.96
N ASP A 52 19.42 4.69 -19.25
CA ASP A 52 20.62 5.53 -19.30
C ASP A 52 21.12 5.99 -17.91
N GLY A 53 20.48 5.55 -16.83
CA GLY A 53 20.78 5.92 -15.45
C GLY A 53 20.18 7.26 -15.00
N SER A 54 19.54 8.02 -15.88
CA SER A 54 18.89 9.27 -15.52
C SER A 54 17.73 9.03 -14.56
N LYS A 55 17.59 9.90 -13.57
CA LYS A 55 16.53 9.82 -12.54
C LYS A 55 15.54 10.94 -12.75
N THR A 56 14.27 10.61 -12.56
CA THR A 56 13.15 11.57 -12.60
C THR A 56 12.28 11.37 -11.39
N ASP A 57 12.19 12.38 -10.55
CA ASP A 57 11.27 12.43 -9.43
C ASP A 57 9.88 12.82 -9.93
N ARG A 58 8.86 12.31 -9.24
CA ARG A 58 7.44 12.60 -9.54
C ARG A 58 6.76 13.26 -8.32
N PRO A 59 7.09 14.52 -8.02
CA PRO A 59 6.62 15.19 -6.80
C PRO A 59 5.12 15.45 -6.79
N ASN A 60 4.50 15.56 -7.97
CA ASN A 60 3.10 15.95 -8.12
C ASN A 60 2.12 14.76 -8.24
N LEU A 61 2.52 13.56 -7.78
CA LEU A 61 1.63 12.41 -7.76
C LEU A 61 0.96 12.24 -6.41
N LYS A 62 -0.33 11.90 -6.43
CA LYS A 62 -1.06 11.30 -5.32
C LYS A 62 -1.61 9.96 -5.77
N GLY A 63 -1.71 9.04 -4.84
CA GLY A 63 -2.24 7.72 -5.17
C GLY A 63 -2.38 6.84 -3.96
N ILE A 64 -3.03 5.73 -4.18
CA ILE A 64 -3.16 4.66 -3.19
C ILE A 64 -2.94 3.32 -3.86
N VAL A 65 -2.50 2.35 -3.07
CA VAL A 65 -2.61 0.93 -3.40
C VAL A 65 -3.35 0.24 -2.26
N ILE A 66 -4.26 -0.63 -2.61
CA ILE A 66 -5.01 -1.47 -1.67
C ILE A 66 -4.61 -2.91 -1.94
N TYR A 67 -4.23 -3.62 -0.89
CA TYR A 67 -4.00 -5.08 -0.90
C TYR A 67 -5.03 -5.74 0.00
N THR A 68 -5.74 -6.74 -0.51
CA THR A 68 -6.73 -7.49 0.24
C THR A 68 -6.18 -8.83 0.70
N SER A 69 -6.72 -9.41 1.76
CA SER A 69 -6.27 -10.69 2.33
C SER A 69 -6.49 -11.87 1.38
N ASP A 70 -7.50 -11.79 0.51
CA ASP A 70 -7.81 -12.78 -0.50
C ASP A 70 -6.90 -12.73 -1.74
N GLY A 71 -5.93 -11.81 -1.77
CA GLY A 71 -4.90 -11.76 -2.81
C GLY A 71 -5.22 -10.85 -3.99
N HIS A 72 -6.18 -9.93 -3.86
CA HIS A 72 -6.43 -8.90 -4.87
C HIS A 72 -5.74 -7.59 -4.51
N PHE A 73 -5.49 -6.78 -5.52
CA PHE A 73 -5.01 -5.42 -5.34
C PHE A 73 -5.70 -4.45 -6.29
N ALA A 74 -5.71 -3.18 -5.87
CA ALA A 74 -6.08 -2.06 -6.73
C ALA A 74 -5.09 -0.91 -6.53
N PHE A 75 -4.64 -0.32 -7.61
CA PHE A 75 -3.74 0.83 -7.62
C PHE A 75 -4.37 1.97 -8.41
N VAL A 76 -4.27 3.18 -7.87
CA VAL A 76 -4.61 4.40 -8.59
C VAL A 76 -3.60 5.49 -8.24
N SER A 77 -3.14 6.22 -9.24
CA SER A 77 -2.38 7.44 -9.04
C SER A 77 -2.80 8.52 -10.03
N VAL A 78 -2.74 9.77 -9.56
CA VAL A 78 -3.18 10.95 -10.30
C VAL A 78 -2.22 12.10 -10.01
N ARG A 79 -1.88 12.88 -11.04
CA ARG A 79 -1.17 14.15 -10.85
C ARG A 79 -2.08 15.15 -10.15
N THR A 80 -1.53 15.91 -9.21
CA THR A 80 -2.29 16.91 -8.45
C THR A 80 -2.60 18.19 -9.24
N ASP A 81 -1.93 18.34 -10.37
CA ASP A 81 -2.04 19.50 -11.29
C ASP A 81 -2.83 19.16 -12.57
N LEU A 82 -3.63 18.07 -12.54
CA LEU A 82 -4.52 17.79 -13.68
C LEU A 82 -5.52 18.93 -13.89
N PRO A 83 -5.68 19.43 -15.12
CA PRO A 83 -6.67 20.44 -15.43
C PRO A 83 -8.10 19.87 -15.25
N LYS A 84 -9.02 20.71 -14.81
CA LYS A 84 -10.44 20.39 -14.90
C LYS A 84 -10.85 20.44 -16.36
N LEU A 85 -11.70 19.51 -16.78
CA LEU A 85 -12.29 19.54 -18.11
C LEU A 85 -13.23 20.78 -18.25
N ALA A 86 -13.22 21.40 -19.41
CA ALA A 86 -14.13 22.52 -19.71
C ALA A 86 -15.59 22.05 -19.72
N SER A 87 -15.85 20.80 -20.15
CA SER A 87 -17.17 20.18 -20.11
C SER A 87 -17.30 19.26 -18.89
N PRO A 88 -18.46 19.24 -18.20
CA PRO A 88 -18.75 18.22 -17.17
C PRO A 88 -18.95 16.82 -17.77
N ASP A 89 -19.14 16.71 -19.07
CA ASP A 89 -19.24 15.44 -19.78
C ASP A 89 -17.87 15.02 -20.29
N ARG A 90 -17.33 13.91 -19.73
CA ARG A 90 -16.03 13.34 -20.10
C ARG A 90 -15.92 12.97 -21.59
N ALA A 91 -17.03 12.59 -22.22
CA ALA A 91 -17.04 12.22 -23.63
C ALA A 91 -16.80 13.44 -24.55
N ARG A 92 -16.92 14.64 -24.00
CA ARG A 92 -16.70 15.93 -24.71
C ARG A 92 -15.35 16.57 -24.38
N ALA A 93 -14.44 15.84 -23.74
CA ALA A 93 -13.11 16.32 -23.50
C ALA A 93 -12.41 16.65 -24.83
N THR A 94 -11.68 17.75 -24.87
CA THR A 94 -10.81 18.05 -26.00
C THR A 94 -9.68 17.05 -26.11
N ALA A 95 -9.01 16.95 -27.26
CA ALA A 95 -7.86 16.07 -27.44
C ALA A 95 -6.72 16.39 -26.46
N GLU A 96 -6.52 17.67 -26.15
CA GLU A 96 -5.50 18.12 -25.19
C GLU A 96 -5.85 17.71 -23.76
N GLU A 97 -7.08 17.93 -23.34
CA GLU A 97 -7.59 17.51 -22.03
C GLU A 97 -7.51 15.99 -21.85
N ALA A 98 -7.93 15.22 -22.85
CA ALA A 98 -7.84 13.76 -22.82
C ALA A 98 -6.39 13.29 -22.70
N ARG A 99 -5.46 13.92 -23.43
CA ARG A 99 -4.03 13.64 -23.33
C ARG A 99 -3.47 13.93 -21.94
N ALA A 100 -3.83 15.08 -21.35
CA ALA A 100 -3.41 15.43 -20.00
C ALA A 100 -3.86 14.39 -18.97
N VAL A 101 -5.10 13.88 -19.09
CA VAL A 101 -5.62 12.81 -18.22
C VAL A 101 -4.84 11.50 -18.44
N VAL A 102 -4.59 11.10 -19.68
CA VAL A 102 -3.82 9.87 -19.99
C VAL A 102 -2.39 9.95 -19.47
N GLU A 103 -1.72 11.08 -19.64
CA GLU A 103 -0.34 11.27 -19.16
C GLU A 103 -0.25 11.46 -17.64
N GLY A 104 -1.33 11.93 -17.03
CA GLY A 104 -1.35 12.32 -15.62
C GLY A 104 -2.07 11.38 -14.68
N SER A 105 -2.65 10.28 -15.16
CA SER A 105 -3.37 9.32 -14.31
C SER A 105 -3.20 7.89 -14.77
N ILE A 106 -3.21 6.96 -13.83
CA ILE A 106 -3.25 5.53 -14.12
C ILE A 106 -4.01 4.81 -13.01
N ALA A 107 -4.84 3.86 -13.41
CA ALA A 107 -5.50 2.93 -12.50
C ALA A 107 -5.39 1.51 -13.06
N TYR A 108 -5.11 0.54 -12.21
CA TYR A 108 -5.10 -0.87 -12.56
C TYR A 108 -5.34 -1.73 -11.32
N TYR A 109 -5.82 -2.93 -11.56
CA TYR A 109 -6.15 -3.91 -10.54
C TYR A 109 -5.85 -5.32 -11.02
N GLY A 110 -5.91 -6.26 -10.10
CA GLY A 110 -5.72 -7.68 -10.37
C GLY A 110 -5.42 -8.46 -9.12
N THR A 111 -4.67 -9.54 -9.25
CA THR A 111 -4.23 -10.40 -8.16
C THR A 111 -2.76 -10.14 -7.81
N TYR A 112 -2.33 -10.54 -6.62
CA TYR A 112 -0.93 -10.46 -6.23
C TYR A 112 -0.46 -11.70 -5.48
N SER A 113 0.82 -12.01 -5.63
CA SER A 113 1.54 -12.99 -4.82
C SER A 113 2.70 -12.33 -4.07
N VAL A 114 3.13 -12.97 -2.99
CA VAL A 114 4.25 -12.52 -2.16
C VAL A 114 5.26 -13.65 -2.05
N ASN A 115 6.51 -13.37 -2.39
CA ASN A 115 7.63 -14.21 -2.03
C ASN A 115 8.21 -13.68 -0.72
N GLU A 116 8.00 -14.42 0.37
CA GLU A 116 8.42 -14.05 1.73
C GLU A 116 9.95 -14.03 1.87
N VAL A 117 10.66 -14.91 1.16
CA VAL A 117 12.13 -15.04 1.25
C VAL A 117 12.81 -13.86 0.57
N ASP A 118 12.41 -13.56 -0.66
CA ASP A 118 13.00 -12.50 -1.47
C ASP A 118 12.39 -11.13 -1.19
N LYS A 119 11.34 -11.08 -0.36
CA LYS A 119 10.55 -9.88 -0.08
C LYS A 119 10.02 -9.22 -1.36
N VAL A 120 9.54 -10.03 -2.28
CA VAL A 120 9.02 -9.57 -3.58
C VAL A 120 7.50 -9.71 -3.62
N ILE A 121 6.81 -8.61 -3.96
CA ILE A 121 5.41 -8.64 -4.38
C ILE A 121 5.38 -8.73 -5.90
N THR A 122 4.53 -9.59 -6.42
CA THR A 122 4.27 -9.71 -7.86
C THR A 122 2.79 -9.48 -8.14
N PRO A 123 2.36 -8.23 -8.36
CA PRO A 123 1.04 -7.92 -8.90
C PRO A 123 0.93 -8.41 -10.35
N LYS A 124 -0.14 -9.15 -10.65
CA LYS A 124 -0.56 -9.54 -11.99
C LYS A 124 -1.74 -8.68 -12.41
N VAL A 125 -1.58 -7.88 -13.45
CA VAL A 125 -2.58 -6.91 -13.87
C VAL A 125 -3.67 -7.59 -14.70
N GLU A 126 -4.93 -7.45 -14.26
CA GLU A 126 -6.11 -8.00 -14.93
C GLU A 126 -6.90 -6.91 -15.68
N GLY A 127 -6.88 -5.67 -15.17
CA GLY A 127 -7.50 -4.53 -15.80
C GLY A 127 -6.71 -3.25 -15.55
N SER A 128 -6.68 -2.36 -16.54
CA SER A 128 -5.93 -1.11 -16.48
C SER A 128 -6.50 -0.04 -17.39
N THR A 129 -6.40 1.23 -16.98
CA THR A 129 -6.64 2.39 -17.86
C THR A 129 -5.56 2.53 -18.94
N PHE A 130 -4.42 1.85 -18.78
CA PHE A 130 -3.37 1.69 -19.78
C PHE A 130 -3.33 0.21 -20.19
N ALA A 131 -4.03 -0.13 -21.27
CA ALA A 131 -4.27 -1.50 -21.72
C ALA A 131 -2.99 -2.34 -21.89
N ASN A 132 -1.85 -1.71 -22.21
CA ASN A 132 -0.57 -2.39 -22.39
C ASN A 132 -0.02 -3.05 -21.10
N LEU A 133 -0.58 -2.71 -19.93
CA LEU A 133 -0.23 -3.37 -18.67
C LEU A 133 -1.01 -4.67 -18.45
N ILE A 134 -2.13 -4.88 -19.12
CA ILE A 134 -2.98 -6.06 -18.91
C ILE A 134 -2.18 -7.33 -19.23
N GLY A 135 -2.23 -8.30 -18.33
CA GLY A 135 -1.47 -9.56 -18.42
C GLY A 135 -0.02 -9.48 -17.95
N SER A 136 0.50 -8.27 -17.63
CA SER A 136 1.87 -8.12 -17.15
C SER A 136 2.01 -8.38 -15.65
N ASP A 137 3.19 -8.83 -15.25
CA ASP A 137 3.64 -8.95 -13.87
C ASP A 137 4.46 -7.72 -13.48
N GLN A 138 4.04 -7.05 -12.40
CA GLN A 138 4.68 -5.82 -11.90
C GLN A 138 5.49 -6.12 -10.64
N LYS A 139 6.68 -6.70 -10.77
CA LYS A 139 7.52 -7.07 -9.61
C LYS A 139 7.97 -5.85 -8.81
N ARG A 140 7.85 -5.93 -7.48
CA ARG A 140 8.29 -4.91 -6.53
C ARG A 140 9.01 -5.54 -5.36
N ILE A 141 10.19 -5.03 -5.04
CA ILE A 141 10.96 -5.43 -3.85
C ILE A 141 10.53 -4.55 -2.68
N ILE A 142 10.22 -5.18 -1.55
CA ILE A 142 9.89 -4.48 -0.30
C ILE A 142 11.18 -4.30 0.49
N THR A 143 11.55 -3.05 0.74
CA THR A 143 12.75 -2.72 1.52
C THR A 143 12.44 -2.47 2.99
N SER A 144 11.22 -2.01 3.28
CA SER A 144 10.70 -1.79 4.65
C SER A 144 9.17 -1.75 4.64
N LEU A 145 8.56 -2.08 5.75
CA LEU A 145 7.16 -1.93 6.06
C LEU A 145 7.01 -1.23 7.42
#